data_de19ceb47a34ca9b7e38e1c6907b8062
#
_entry.id   de19ceb47a34ca9b7e38e1c6907b8062
#
_cell.length_a   1.000
_cell.length_b   1.000
_cell.length_c   1.000
_cell.angle_alpha   90.00
_cell.angle_beta   90.00
_cell.angle_gamma   90.00
#
_symmetry.space_group_name_H-M   'P 1'
#
loop_
_entity.id
_entity.type
_entity.pdbx_description
1 polymer ?
#
loop_
_entity_poly.entity_id
_entity_poly.type
_entity_poly.pdbx_seq_one_letter_code
_entity_poly.pdbx_strand_id
1 'polypeptide(L)'
;MQTHTRLLDELCHLTAQSLASLETSDHFQIIKLLGEGSYGKVMLAMHKKRGTPMALKFFQRDSTCLLSFLREYNLSLAFCTHPSLTSALGIAFSTPTHYVFAQQPCIYGDLYDVIIPEVGMEENRVQQVASQISGALTHLHSLGFVHRDVKPENIFLCDRDCRWVKLGDFGMAKAVGTRVQCIWYSSPYCTPESKIARVTKKIDSGCFEVNNNGNKEKVHGEKPEKMYCTVDPSTDSWALGILVYAMLTGNHPWSETVSDNVAYKRYLQWRKWGISVSEKIWSHQEPSRFMKFTPLAASLFRSLLHPQPKCRGRPEEMGEFLGGAWLMDQKKV
;
A
#
# COMPACT_ATOMS: atom_id res chain seq x y z
N MET A 1 15.05 -11.27 -14.06
CA MET A 1 13.96 -10.28 -13.92
C MET A 1 12.82 -10.46 -14.94
N GLN A 2 13.07 -10.74 -16.21
CA GLN A 2 12.00 -11.14 -17.17
C GLN A 2 11.32 -12.47 -16.81
N THR A 3 11.96 -13.32 -16.01
CA THR A 3 11.49 -14.67 -15.66
C THR A 3 10.21 -14.67 -14.81
N HIS A 4 10.11 -13.81 -13.77
CA HIS A 4 8.93 -13.81 -12.87
C HIS A 4 7.65 -13.29 -13.55
N THR A 5 7.76 -12.23 -14.34
CA THR A 5 6.61 -11.70 -15.10
C THR A 5 6.14 -12.71 -16.12
N ARG A 6 7.06 -13.36 -16.86
CA ARG A 6 6.75 -14.39 -17.85
C ARG A 6 6.08 -15.61 -17.21
N LEU A 7 6.61 -16.08 -16.08
CA LEU A 7 6.01 -17.21 -15.35
C LEU A 7 4.60 -16.89 -14.87
N LEU A 8 4.37 -15.69 -14.35
CA LEU A 8 3.04 -15.24 -13.93
C LEU A 8 2.07 -15.18 -15.13
N ASP A 9 2.51 -14.69 -16.28
CA ASP A 9 1.68 -14.63 -17.50
C ASP A 9 1.37 -16.04 -18.03
N GLU A 10 2.30 -16.99 -17.96
CA GLU A 10 2.08 -18.40 -18.28
C GLU A 10 1.06 -19.04 -17.33
N LEU A 11 1.18 -18.79 -16.02
CA LEU A 11 0.19 -19.25 -15.02
C LEU A 11 -1.20 -18.65 -15.27
N CYS A 12 -1.29 -17.37 -15.63
CA CYS A 12 -2.55 -16.74 -15.99
C CYS A 12 -3.17 -17.41 -17.22
N HIS A 13 -2.37 -17.76 -18.22
CA HIS A 13 -2.85 -18.45 -19.41
C HIS A 13 -3.42 -19.84 -19.08
N LEU A 14 -2.72 -20.62 -18.27
CA LEU A 14 -3.20 -21.94 -17.80
C LEU A 14 -4.47 -21.82 -16.96
N THR A 15 -4.53 -20.86 -16.07
CA THR A 15 -5.72 -20.62 -15.23
C THR A 15 -6.91 -20.20 -16.10
N ALA A 16 -6.69 -19.37 -17.13
CA ALA A 16 -7.75 -18.97 -18.05
C ALA A 16 -8.40 -20.17 -18.76
N GLN A 17 -7.59 -21.17 -19.17
CA GLN A 17 -8.08 -22.39 -19.82
C GLN A 17 -8.94 -23.26 -18.89
N SER A 18 -8.68 -23.23 -17.59
CA SER A 18 -9.40 -24.02 -16.59
C SER A 18 -10.51 -23.25 -15.85
N LEU A 19 -10.72 -21.98 -16.20
CA LEU A 19 -11.71 -21.13 -15.51
C LEU A 19 -13.13 -21.58 -15.86
N ALA A 20 -13.80 -22.25 -14.92
CA ALA A 20 -15.16 -22.71 -15.09
C ALA A 20 -16.17 -21.55 -15.08
N SER A 21 -17.29 -21.75 -15.78
CA SER A 21 -18.46 -20.88 -15.66
C SER A 21 -19.46 -21.53 -14.70
N LEU A 22 -19.79 -20.87 -13.60
CA LEU A 22 -20.64 -21.40 -12.54
C LEU A 22 -21.66 -20.36 -12.08
N GLU A 23 -22.82 -20.82 -11.61
CA GLU A 23 -23.73 -19.99 -10.83
C GLU A 23 -23.32 -20.03 -9.36
N THR A 24 -23.06 -18.87 -8.78
CA THR A 24 -22.60 -18.78 -7.37
C THR A 24 -23.57 -19.43 -6.41
N SER A 25 -24.88 -19.24 -6.62
CA SER A 25 -25.94 -19.79 -5.78
C SER A 25 -26.00 -21.31 -5.75
N ASP A 26 -25.47 -22.02 -6.77
CA ASP A 26 -25.50 -23.49 -6.79
C ASP A 26 -24.47 -24.10 -5.84
N HIS A 27 -23.34 -23.43 -5.68
CA HIS A 27 -22.18 -23.93 -4.95
C HIS A 27 -21.97 -23.28 -3.58
N PHE A 28 -22.42 -22.03 -3.41
CA PHE A 28 -22.14 -21.21 -2.23
C PHE A 28 -23.44 -20.61 -1.65
N GLN A 29 -23.52 -20.60 -0.34
CA GLN A 29 -24.49 -19.83 0.41
C GLN A 29 -23.82 -18.52 0.85
N ILE A 30 -24.26 -17.39 0.32
CA ILE A 30 -23.80 -16.07 0.75
C ILE A 30 -24.38 -15.77 2.13
N ILE A 31 -23.52 -15.30 3.05
CA ILE A 31 -23.86 -15.01 4.45
C ILE A 31 -23.96 -13.50 4.66
N LYS A 32 -22.89 -12.75 4.36
CA LYS A 32 -22.85 -11.29 4.54
C LYS A 32 -21.79 -10.64 3.67
N LEU A 33 -21.90 -9.33 3.48
CA LEU A 33 -20.86 -8.49 2.91
C LEU A 33 -19.70 -8.35 3.93
N LEU A 34 -18.45 -8.52 3.50
CA LEU A 34 -17.25 -8.25 4.28
C LEU A 34 -16.61 -6.92 3.92
N GLY A 35 -16.70 -6.50 2.67
CA GLY A 35 -16.18 -5.24 2.19
C GLY A 35 -16.56 -4.98 0.73
N GLU A 36 -16.54 -3.72 0.34
CA GLU A 36 -16.79 -3.26 -1.03
C GLU A 36 -15.77 -2.19 -1.38
N GLY A 37 -15.21 -2.25 -2.57
CA GLY A 37 -14.18 -1.34 -3.06
C GLY A 37 -14.32 -1.06 -4.55
N SER A 38 -13.37 -0.30 -5.10
CA SER A 38 -13.37 0.13 -6.51
C SER A 38 -13.35 -1.03 -7.51
N TYR A 39 -12.89 -2.21 -7.11
CA TYR A 39 -12.78 -3.40 -7.98
C TYR A 39 -13.95 -4.37 -7.84
N GLY A 40 -14.82 -4.20 -6.87
CA GLY A 40 -15.95 -5.10 -6.60
C GLY A 40 -16.19 -5.30 -5.12
N LYS A 41 -16.77 -6.44 -4.75
CA LYS A 41 -17.19 -6.76 -3.39
C LYS A 41 -16.61 -8.08 -2.89
N VAL A 42 -16.47 -8.19 -1.57
CA VAL A 42 -16.04 -9.41 -0.88
C VAL A 42 -17.20 -9.89 0.00
N MET A 43 -17.63 -11.12 -0.20
CA MET A 43 -18.76 -11.73 0.52
C MET A 43 -18.26 -12.89 1.37
N LEU A 44 -18.68 -12.95 2.64
CA LEU A 44 -18.58 -14.17 3.42
C LEU A 44 -19.58 -15.18 2.87
N ALA A 45 -19.10 -16.38 2.58
CA ALA A 45 -19.93 -17.46 2.03
C ALA A 45 -19.56 -18.80 2.68
N MET A 46 -20.49 -19.74 2.61
CA MET A 46 -20.30 -21.14 2.99
C MET A 46 -20.35 -22.01 1.74
N HIS A 47 -19.34 -22.86 1.54
CA HIS A 47 -19.38 -23.85 0.46
C HIS A 47 -20.44 -24.92 0.79
N LYS A 48 -21.50 -25.03 -0.02
CA LYS A 48 -22.68 -25.86 0.31
C LYS A 48 -22.35 -27.33 0.56
N LYS A 49 -21.46 -27.94 -0.25
CA LYS A 49 -21.10 -29.35 -0.10
C LYS A 49 -20.10 -29.63 1.03
N ARG A 50 -19.18 -28.68 1.31
CA ARG A 50 -18.08 -28.89 2.28
C ARG A 50 -18.34 -28.25 3.63
N GLY A 51 -19.32 -27.36 3.76
CA GLY A 51 -19.56 -26.58 4.98
C GLY A 51 -18.41 -25.65 5.36
N THR A 52 -17.49 -25.34 4.42
CA THR A 52 -16.29 -24.54 4.70
C THR A 52 -16.60 -23.06 4.49
N PRO A 53 -16.37 -22.20 5.50
CA PRO A 53 -16.50 -20.77 5.34
C PRO A 53 -15.35 -20.20 4.49
N MET A 54 -15.66 -19.23 3.63
CA MET A 54 -14.67 -18.56 2.77
C MET A 54 -15.13 -17.15 2.43
N ALA A 55 -14.19 -16.31 2.03
CA ALA A 55 -14.48 -15.02 1.43
C ALA A 55 -14.46 -15.17 -0.10
N LEU A 56 -15.55 -14.80 -0.76
CA LEU A 56 -15.62 -14.74 -2.21
C LEU A 56 -15.37 -13.30 -2.66
N LYS A 57 -14.32 -13.06 -3.42
CA LYS A 57 -14.00 -11.75 -4.02
C LYS A 57 -14.56 -11.70 -5.43
N PHE A 58 -15.50 -10.79 -5.66
CA PHE A 58 -16.22 -10.60 -6.92
C PHE A 58 -15.63 -9.41 -7.67
N PHE A 59 -15.32 -9.57 -8.92
CA PHE A 59 -14.84 -8.54 -9.84
C PHE A 59 -15.83 -8.37 -10.99
N GLN A 60 -16.36 -7.19 -11.17
CA GLN A 60 -17.29 -6.91 -12.27
C GLN A 60 -16.57 -7.02 -13.62
N ARG A 61 -17.10 -7.81 -14.55
CA ARG A 61 -16.50 -8.04 -15.86
C ARG A 61 -16.46 -6.80 -16.75
N ASP A 62 -17.39 -5.87 -16.54
CA ASP A 62 -17.46 -4.61 -17.30
C ASP A 62 -16.32 -3.65 -16.96
N SER A 63 -15.79 -3.74 -15.72
CA SER A 63 -14.72 -2.87 -15.23
C SER A 63 -13.37 -3.57 -15.03
N THR A 64 -13.34 -4.91 -15.06
CA THR A 64 -12.14 -5.71 -14.80
C THR A 64 -11.83 -6.60 -15.99
N CYS A 65 -10.66 -6.43 -16.62
CA CYS A 65 -10.22 -7.36 -17.64
C CYS A 65 -9.78 -8.70 -17.01
N LEU A 66 -10.02 -9.80 -17.77
CA LEU A 66 -9.70 -11.16 -17.32
C LEU A 66 -8.24 -11.30 -16.84
N LEU A 67 -7.28 -10.71 -17.56
CA LEU A 67 -5.87 -10.80 -17.18
C LEU A 67 -5.57 -10.15 -15.83
N SER A 68 -6.21 -9.03 -15.47
CA SER A 68 -6.04 -8.38 -14.16
C SER A 68 -6.58 -9.26 -13.04
N PHE A 69 -7.76 -9.86 -13.23
CA PHE A 69 -8.33 -10.84 -12.29
C PHE A 69 -7.41 -12.05 -12.10
N LEU A 70 -6.93 -12.65 -13.19
CA LEU A 70 -6.06 -13.83 -13.15
C LEU A 70 -4.72 -13.56 -12.48
N ARG A 71 -4.13 -12.38 -12.70
CA ARG A 71 -2.89 -11.98 -12.04
C ARG A 71 -3.08 -11.86 -10.53
N GLU A 72 -4.13 -11.20 -10.07
CA GLU A 72 -4.41 -11.08 -8.63
C GLU A 72 -4.68 -12.45 -7.99
N TYR A 73 -5.47 -13.31 -8.64
CA TYR A 73 -5.73 -14.66 -8.16
C TYR A 73 -4.45 -15.50 -8.06
N ASN A 74 -3.63 -15.53 -9.12
CA ASN A 74 -2.39 -16.32 -9.12
C ASN A 74 -1.35 -15.78 -8.13
N LEU A 75 -1.27 -14.45 -7.93
CA LEU A 75 -0.44 -13.87 -6.87
C LEU A 75 -0.94 -14.25 -5.48
N SER A 76 -2.26 -14.24 -5.25
CA SER A 76 -2.86 -14.67 -3.99
C SER A 76 -2.58 -16.16 -3.71
N LEU A 77 -2.46 -17.00 -4.74
CA LEU A 77 -2.02 -18.39 -4.60
C LEU A 77 -0.52 -18.48 -4.29
N ALA A 78 0.32 -17.71 -4.99
CA ALA A 78 1.77 -17.74 -4.81
C ALA A 78 2.20 -17.25 -3.41
N PHE A 79 1.46 -16.29 -2.83
CA PHE A 79 1.79 -15.69 -1.54
C PHE A 79 1.17 -16.41 -0.33
N CYS A 80 0.40 -17.47 -0.54
CA CYS A 80 -0.37 -18.16 0.51
C CYS A 80 0.49 -18.81 1.60
N THR A 81 1.79 -18.90 1.44
CA THR A 81 2.71 -19.55 2.38
C THR A 81 3.06 -18.69 3.60
N HIS A 82 2.84 -17.36 3.53
CA HIS A 82 3.11 -16.48 4.67
C HIS A 82 1.83 -16.24 5.49
N PRO A 83 1.87 -16.40 6.84
CA PRO A 83 0.67 -16.31 7.69
C PRO A 83 0.01 -14.94 7.67
N SER A 84 0.78 -13.86 7.44
CA SER A 84 0.27 -12.48 7.39
C SER A 84 0.05 -11.97 5.96
N LEU A 85 -0.16 -12.86 4.99
CA LEU A 85 -0.70 -12.54 3.66
C LEU A 85 -2.05 -13.22 3.47
N THR A 86 -2.98 -12.58 2.75
CA THR A 86 -4.24 -13.22 2.37
C THR A 86 -3.97 -14.35 1.39
N SER A 87 -4.74 -15.41 1.49
CA SER A 87 -4.49 -16.66 0.78
C SER A 87 -5.70 -17.06 -0.06
N ALA A 88 -5.53 -17.21 -1.35
CA ALA A 88 -6.54 -17.84 -2.19
C ALA A 88 -6.63 -19.35 -1.89
N LEU A 89 -7.85 -19.89 -2.03
CA LEU A 89 -8.20 -21.27 -1.67
C LEU A 89 -8.20 -22.24 -2.87
N GLY A 90 -7.64 -21.84 -4.00
CA GLY A 90 -7.62 -22.67 -5.20
C GLY A 90 -8.98 -22.77 -5.92
N ILE A 91 -9.93 -21.91 -5.61
CA ILE A 91 -11.25 -21.86 -6.25
C ILE A 91 -11.37 -20.53 -6.99
N ALA A 92 -11.51 -20.61 -8.31
CA ALA A 92 -11.80 -19.46 -9.16
C ALA A 92 -12.81 -19.87 -10.25
N PHE A 93 -13.72 -18.97 -10.58
CA PHE A 93 -14.75 -19.20 -11.62
C PHE A 93 -15.25 -17.88 -12.19
N SER A 94 -16.00 -17.98 -13.27
CA SER A 94 -16.73 -16.85 -13.85
C SER A 94 -18.25 -17.05 -13.72
N THR A 95 -18.96 -15.94 -13.63
CA THR A 95 -20.41 -15.85 -13.85
C THR A 95 -20.66 -14.98 -15.09
N PRO A 96 -21.90 -14.83 -15.56
CA PRO A 96 -22.18 -13.89 -16.66
C PRO A 96 -21.68 -12.45 -16.40
N THR A 97 -21.67 -12.01 -15.12
CA THR A 97 -21.39 -10.62 -14.73
C THR A 97 -20.08 -10.42 -13.95
N HIS A 98 -19.54 -11.48 -13.35
CA HIS A 98 -18.34 -11.37 -12.48
C HIS A 98 -17.30 -12.45 -12.74
N TYR A 99 -16.02 -12.11 -12.47
CA TYR A 99 -15.02 -13.10 -12.12
C TYR A 99 -14.99 -13.22 -10.58
N VAL A 100 -14.78 -14.43 -10.08
CA VAL A 100 -14.83 -14.71 -8.64
C VAL A 100 -13.69 -15.63 -8.24
N PHE A 101 -13.02 -15.34 -7.13
CA PHE A 101 -12.18 -16.32 -6.48
C PHE A 101 -12.45 -16.38 -4.97
N ALA A 102 -12.17 -17.56 -4.39
CA ALA A 102 -12.29 -17.78 -2.96
C ALA A 102 -10.96 -17.57 -2.26
N GLN A 103 -11.00 -16.89 -1.12
CA GLN A 103 -9.86 -16.69 -0.23
C GLN A 103 -10.23 -16.96 1.23
N GLN A 104 -9.21 -17.08 2.09
CA GLN A 104 -9.39 -17.21 3.51
C GLN A 104 -10.15 -16.00 4.07
N PRO A 105 -11.22 -16.20 4.87
CA PRO A 105 -12.02 -15.09 5.37
C PRO A 105 -11.30 -14.38 6.54
N CYS A 106 -11.27 -13.05 6.52
CA CYS A 106 -10.97 -12.19 7.65
C CYS A 106 -12.28 -11.47 8.01
N ILE A 107 -12.81 -11.72 9.21
CA ILE A 107 -14.19 -11.37 9.54
C ILE A 107 -14.32 -10.20 10.52
N TYR A 108 -13.21 -9.64 10.96
CA TYR A 108 -13.16 -8.58 11.97
C TYR A 108 -12.85 -7.19 11.38
N GLY A 109 -13.06 -7.01 10.06
CA GLY A 109 -12.81 -5.75 9.36
C GLY A 109 -11.35 -5.57 8.98
N ASP A 110 -10.97 -4.34 8.75
CA ASP A 110 -9.62 -3.95 8.40
C ASP A 110 -8.98 -3.05 9.49
N LEU A 111 -7.72 -2.73 9.29
CA LEU A 111 -6.96 -1.94 10.25
C LEU A 111 -7.42 -0.47 10.31
N TYR A 112 -8.04 0.04 9.24
CA TYR A 112 -8.57 1.40 9.20
C TYR A 112 -9.63 1.60 10.29
N ASP A 113 -10.52 0.63 10.49
CA ASP A 113 -11.61 0.69 11.46
C ASP A 113 -11.15 0.74 12.92
N VAL A 114 -9.92 0.32 13.22
CA VAL A 114 -9.38 0.28 14.59
C VAL A 114 -8.38 1.39 14.91
N ILE A 115 -7.98 2.17 13.92
CA ILE A 115 -7.16 3.38 14.13
C ILE A 115 -8.08 4.52 14.56
N ILE A 116 -8.00 4.95 15.81
CA ILE A 116 -8.81 6.05 16.31
C ILE A 116 -8.26 7.38 15.76
N PRO A 117 -9.06 8.17 15.03
CA PRO A 117 -8.62 9.46 14.50
C PRO A 117 -8.00 10.34 15.58
N GLU A 118 -6.88 10.97 15.27
CA GLU A 118 -6.09 11.88 16.14
C GLU A 118 -5.51 11.26 17.43
N VAL A 119 -5.80 9.99 17.69
CA VAL A 119 -5.29 9.24 18.86
C VAL A 119 -4.35 8.12 18.44
N GLY A 120 -4.77 7.32 17.46
CA GLY A 120 -4.06 6.13 17.01
C GLY A 120 -4.48 4.86 17.75
N MET A 121 -3.55 3.93 17.87
CA MET A 121 -3.69 2.66 18.55
C MET A 121 -2.70 2.55 19.71
N GLU A 122 -2.94 1.62 20.62
CA GLU A 122 -1.96 1.26 21.65
C GLU A 122 -0.64 0.82 21.03
N GLU A 123 0.47 1.35 21.53
CA GLU A 123 1.81 1.14 20.96
C GLU A 123 2.18 -0.35 20.84
N ASN A 124 1.83 -1.18 21.82
CA ASN A 124 2.08 -2.63 21.76
C ASN A 124 1.39 -3.28 20.57
N ARG A 125 0.14 -2.89 20.29
CA ARG A 125 -0.59 -3.37 19.11
C ARG A 125 0.05 -2.88 17.82
N VAL A 126 0.50 -1.63 17.80
CA VAL A 126 1.22 -1.07 16.64
C VAL A 126 2.48 -1.88 16.34
N GLN A 127 3.29 -2.19 17.36
CA GLN A 127 4.51 -3.01 17.18
C GLN A 127 4.18 -4.43 16.68
N GLN A 128 3.12 -5.04 17.19
CA GLN A 128 2.66 -6.36 16.73
C GLN A 128 2.25 -6.34 15.24
N VAL A 129 1.47 -5.34 14.84
CA VAL A 129 1.06 -5.17 13.43
C VAL A 129 2.27 -4.87 12.56
N ALA A 130 3.14 -3.93 12.97
CA ALA A 130 4.34 -3.57 12.22
C ALA A 130 5.26 -4.77 11.99
N SER A 131 5.46 -5.62 12.99
CA SER A 131 6.24 -6.86 12.88
C SER A 131 5.63 -7.83 11.85
N GLN A 132 4.32 -8.03 11.89
CA GLN A 132 3.63 -8.94 10.96
C GLN A 132 3.66 -8.44 9.51
N ILE A 133 3.40 -7.15 9.32
CA ILE A 133 3.38 -6.56 7.97
C ILE A 133 4.79 -6.47 7.40
N SER A 134 5.80 -6.13 8.21
CA SER A 134 7.20 -6.15 7.75
C SER A 134 7.63 -7.54 7.31
N GLY A 135 7.27 -8.59 8.06
CA GLY A 135 7.52 -9.99 7.68
C GLY A 135 6.82 -10.37 6.38
N ALA A 136 5.55 -9.98 6.21
CA ALA A 136 4.78 -10.20 4.99
C ALA A 136 5.43 -9.51 3.77
N LEU A 137 5.87 -8.27 3.91
CA LEU A 137 6.56 -7.53 2.84
C LEU A 137 7.92 -8.14 2.51
N THR A 138 8.69 -8.55 3.53
CA THR A 138 9.98 -9.24 3.34
C THR A 138 9.79 -10.53 2.54
N HIS A 139 8.77 -11.31 2.86
CA HIS A 139 8.44 -12.52 2.12
C HIS A 139 8.08 -12.21 0.66
N LEU A 140 7.21 -11.24 0.43
CA LEU A 140 6.78 -10.81 -0.90
C LEU A 140 7.95 -10.31 -1.75
N HIS A 141 8.83 -9.49 -1.15
CA HIS A 141 10.06 -9.00 -1.80
C HIS A 141 11.05 -10.12 -2.13
N SER A 142 11.16 -11.15 -1.28
CA SER A 142 12.02 -12.33 -1.54
C SER A 142 11.54 -13.14 -2.75
N LEU A 143 10.24 -13.12 -3.03
CA LEU A 143 9.64 -13.70 -4.23
C LEU A 143 9.76 -12.81 -5.47
N GLY A 144 10.39 -11.64 -5.35
CA GLY A 144 10.61 -10.71 -6.46
C GLY A 144 9.43 -9.82 -6.80
N PHE A 145 8.48 -9.62 -5.87
CA PHE A 145 7.30 -8.77 -6.06
C PHE A 145 7.27 -7.59 -5.10
N VAL A 146 6.56 -6.53 -5.46
CA VAL A 146 6.28 -5.33 -4.65
C VAL A 146 4.77 -5.15 -4.57
N HIS A 147 4.24 -4.91 -3.37
CA HIS A 147 2.81 -4.79 -3.12
C HIS A 147 2.21 -3.53 -3.74
N ARG A 148 2.82 -2.38 -3.50
CA ARG A 148 2.50 -1.07 -4.06
C ARG A 148 1.19 -0.42 -3.58
N ASP A 149 0.46 -1.05 -2.66
CA ASP A 149 -0.76 -0.49 -2.05
C ASP A 149 -0.89 -0.85 -0.56
N VAL A 150 0.23 -0.71 0.18
CA VAL A 150 0.25 -0.92 1.63
C VAL A 150 -0.43 0.27 2.31
N LYS A 151 -1.56 0.00 2.97
CA LYS A 151 -2.38 0.97 3.71
C LYS A 151 -3.33 0.25 4.67
N PRO A 152 -3.90 0.94 5.68
CA PRO A 152 -4.77 0.29 6.67
C PRO A 152 -5.93 -0.51 6.09
N GLU A 153 -6.55 -0.02 5.01
CA GLU A 153 -7.71 -0.64 4.35
C GLU A 153 -7.38 -1.99 3.70
N ASN A 154 -6.09 -2.26 3.44
CA ASN A 154 -5.61 -3.51 2.85
C ASN A 154 -5.03 -4.48 3.89
N ILE A 155 -5.14 -4.17 5.18
CA ILE A 155 -4.69 -5.02 6.29
C ILE A 155 -5.91 -5.52 7.05
N PHE A 156 -6.22 -6.79 6.87
CA PHE A 156 -7.43 -7.43 7.39
C PHE A 156 -7.16 -8.09 8.74
N LEU A 157 -8.14 -7.98 9.65
CA LEU A 157 -8.05 -8.49 11.01
C LEU A 157 -8.57 -9.93 11.08
N CYS A 158 -7.75 -10.85 11.58
CA CYS A 158 -8.14 -12.23 11.89
C CYS A 158 -8.64 -12.38 13.33
N ASP A 159 -8.34 -11.43 14.21
CA ASP A 159 -8.88 -11.28 15.55
C ASP A 159 -9.01 -9.80 15.93
N ARG A 160 -9.79 -9.51 16.99
CA ARG A 160 -10.09 -8.13 17.41
C ARG A 160 -8.90 -7.41 18.08
N ASP A 161 -7.90 -8.15 18.53
CA ASP A 161 -6.76 -7.60 19.27
C ASP A 161 -5.54 -7.36 18.38
N CYS A 162 -5.69 -7.52 17.05
CA CYS A 162 -4.60 -7.39 16.05
C CYS A 162 -3.42 -8.36 16.27
N ARG A 163 -3.64 -9.45 17.03
CA ARG A 163 -2.61 -10.49 17.26
C ARG A 163 -2.30 -11.24 15.97
N TRP A 164 -3.26 -11.30 15.06
CA TRP A 164 -3.07 -11.85 13.73
C TRP A 164 -3.76 -10.97 12.69
N VAL A 165 -2.94 -10.41 11.79
CA VAL A 165 -3.39 -9.56 10.68
C VAL A 165 -2.85 -10.10 9.36
N LYS A 166 -3.53 -9.77 8.26
CA LYS A 166 -3.15 -10.19 6.91
C LYS A 166 -3.17 -9.01 5.95
N LEU A 167 -2.02 -8.78 5.31
CA LEU A 167 -1.95 -7.89 4.16
C LEU A 167 -2.54 -8.59 2.94
N GLY A 168 -3.44 -7.92 2.23
CA GLY A 168 -4.09 -8.43 1.03
C GLY A 168 -4.31 -7.35 -0.01
N ASP A 169 -5.13 -7.67 -0.99
CA ASP A 169 -5.34 -6.87 -2.21
C ASP A 169 -4.07 -6.71 -3.07
N PHE A 170 -3.78 -7.77 -3.84
CA PHE A 170 -2.60 -7.80 -4.72
C PHE A 170 -2.85 -7.24 -6.12
N GLY A 171 -3.96 -6.53 -6.33
CA GLY A 171 -4.32 -5.95 -7.62
C GLY A 171 -3.27 -4.97 -8.18
N MET A 172 -2.55 -4.28 -7.29
CA MET A 172 -1.46 -3.36 -7.65
C MET A 172 -0.08 -4.02 -7.67
N ALA A 173 0.07 -5.25 -7.16
CA ALA A 173 1.36 -5.91 -7.05
C ALA A 173 2.01 -6.17 -8.42
N LYS A 174 3.32 -5.97 -8.50
CA LYS A 174 4.13 -6.14 -9.72
C LYS A 174 5.50 -6.73 -9.39
N ALA A 175 6.08 -7.42 -10.35
CA ALA A 175 7.46 -7.87 -10.24
C ALA A 175 8.43 -6.68 -10.15
N VAL A 176 9.47 -6.82 -9.33
CA VAL A 176 10.56 -5.85 -9.19
C VAL A 176 11.16 -5.55 -10.58
N GLY A 177 11.44 -4.28 -10.85
CA GLY A 177 12.01 -3.82 -12.11
C GLY A 177 11.02 -3.67 -13.26
N THR A 178 9.73 -4.00 -13.07
CA THR A 178 8.69 -3.75 -14.07
C THR A 178 8.54 -2.25 -14.31
N ARG A 179 8.46 -1.83 -15.57
CA ARG A 179 8.10 -0.45 -15.94
C ARG A 179 6.59 -0.29 -15.86
N VAL A 180 6.13 0.63 -15.02
CA VAL A 180 4.71 0.95 -14.85
C VAL A 180 4.48 2.42 -15.14
N GLN A 181 3.31 2.75 -15.68
CA GLN A 181 2.91 4.15 -15.82
C GLN A 181 2.79 4.77 -14.42
N CYS A 182 3.41 5.92 -14.22
CA CYS A 182 3.24 6.68 -12.99
C CYS A 182 1.81 7.22 -12.93
N ILE A 183 0.97 6.61 -12.11
CA ILE A 183 -0.36 7.12 -11.78
C ILE A 183 -0.18 8.03 -10.57
N TRP A 184 -0.54 9.30 -10.75
CA TRP A 184 -0.49 10.25 -9.67
C TRP A 184 -1.87 10.39 -9.01
N TYR A 185 -1.90 10.29 -7.70
CA TYR A 185 -3.03 10.71 -6.85
C TYR A 185 -2.48 11.38 -5.59
N SER A 186 -3.26 12.30 -5.01
CA SER A 186 -2.88 12.94 -3.76
C SER A 186 -3.02 11.93 -2.63
N SER A 187 -1.89 11.50 -2.06
CA SER A 187 -1.87 10.54 -0.95
C SER A 187 -0.57 10.70 -0.16
N PRO A 188 -0.62 10.55 1.18
CA PRO A 188 0.55 10.52 2.03
C PRO A 188 1.45 9.30 1.74
N TYR A 189 0.89 8.22 1.20
CA TYR A 189 1.60 6.98 0.84
C TYR A 189 2.42 7.10 -0.45
N CYS A 190 2.16 8.12 -1.30
CA CYS A 190 2.96 8.36 -2.48
C CYS A 190 4.39 8.77 -2.11
N THR A 191 5.37 8.10 -2.71
CA THR A 191 6.79 8.39 -2.50
C THR A 191 7.22 9.72 -3.12
N PRO A 192 8.29 10.38 -2.60
CA PRO A 192 8.78 11.63 -3.18
C PRO A 192 9.18 11.50 -4.65
N GLU A 193 9.80 10.39 -5.04
CA GLU A 193 10.22 10.11 -6.42
C GLU A 193 9.03 10.03 -7.39
N SER A 194 7.89 9.54 -6.95
CA SER A 194 6.65 9.52 -7.74
C SER A 194 6.11 10.93 -8.02
N LYS A 195 6.41 11.88 -7.14
CA LYS A 195 5.98 13.30 -7.27
C LYS A 195 6.93 14.13 -8.11
N ILE A 196 8.24 13.88 -8.04
CA ILE A 196 9.25 14.58 -8.86
C ILE A 196 8.93 14.40 -10.34
N ALA A 197 8.53 13.21 -10.73
CA ALA A 197 8.08 12.90 -12.08
C ALA A 197 6.97 13.84 -12.58
N ARG A 198 6.11 14.38 -11.70
CA ARG A 198 5.04 15.33 -12.05
C ARG A 198 5.54 16.78 -12.21
N VAL A 199 6.48 17.20 -11.36
CA VAL A 199 6.93 18.59 -11.33
C VAL A 199 7.71 18.94 -12.61
N THR A 200 8.57 18.04 -13.07
CA THR A 200 9.31 18.22 -14.33
C THR A 200 8.38 18.45 -15.51
N LYS A 201 7.22 17.79 -15.54
CA LYS A 201 6.22 17.94 -16.59
C LYS A 201 5.49 19.30 -16.57
N LYS A 202 5.28 19.91 -15.40
CA LYS A 202 4.68 21.26 -15.30
C LYS A 202 5.62 22.35 -15.80
N ILE A 203 6.93 22.14 -15.70
CA ILE A 203 7.94 23.09 -16.17
C ILE A 203 8.05 23.03 -17.69
N ASP A 204 8.01 21.83 -18.29
CA ASP A 204 8.08 21.65 -19.75
C ASP A 204 6.79 22.06 -20.48
N SER A 205 5.64 22.01 -19.81
CA SER A 205 4.35 22.46 -20.39
C SER A 205 4.07 23.95 -20.28
N GLY A 206 5.00 24.72 -19.70
CA GLY A 206 4.90 26.17 -19.47
C GLY A 206 5.59 27.05 -20.49
N CYS A 207 6.13 26.53 -21.59
CA CYS A 207 6.67 27.34 -22.67
C CYS A 207 5.53 27.98 -23.50
N PHE A 208 5.22 29.23 -23.20
CA PHE A 208 4.47 30.12 -24.10
C PHE A 208 5.49 30.72 -25.06
N GLU A 209 5.43 30.40 -26.33
CA GLU A 209 6.09 31.19 -27.34
C GLU A 209 5.23 32.41 -27.62
N VAL A 210 5.81 33.59 -27.39
CA VAL A 210 5.23 34.86 -27.80
C VAL A 210 5.68 35.10 -29.24
N ASN A 211 4.77 35.05 -30.19
CA ASN A 211 5.09 35.44 -31.57
C ASN A 211 5.32 36.94 -31.67
N ASN A 212 5.99 37.39 -32.74
CA ASN A 212 6.39 38.77 -32.95
C ASN A 212 5.24 39.80 -32.97
N ASN A 213 3.99 39.38 -32.75
CA ASN A 213 2.80 40.25 -32.74
C ASN A 213 2.10 40.30 -31.39
N GLY A 214 2.70 39.77 -30.30
CA GLY A 214 2.18 39.89 -28.94
C GLY A 214 0.98 38.99 -28.61
N ASN A 215 0.54 38.12 -29.50
CA ASN A 215 -0.57 37.20 -29.27
C ASN A 215 -0.07 35.86 -28.68
N LYS A 216 -0.69 35.43 -27.59
CA LYS A 216 -0.48 34.11 -27.00
C LYS A 216 -1.21 33.05 -27.83
N GLU A 217 -0.53 32.38 -28.72
CA GLU A 217 -1.06 31.18 -29.37
C GLU A 217 -0.87 29.96 -28.47
N LYS A 218 -1.97 29.26 -28.22
CA LYS A 218 -1.91 27.91 -27.66
C LYS A 218 -1.28 26.99 -28.71
N VAL A 219 -0.06 26.56 -28.50
CA VAL A 219 0.51 25.44 -29.23
C VAL A 219 -0.40 24.24 -29.00
N HIS A 220 -0.96 23.68 -30.06
CA HIS A 220 -1.79 22.47 -30.02
C HIS A 220 -0.99 21.36 -29.31
N GLY A 221 -1.45 20.99 -28.12
CA GLY A 221 -0.75 20.12 -27.22
C GLY A 221 -0.50 18.76 -27.82
N GLU A 222 0.77 18.38 -27.91
CA GLU A 222 1.17 17.00 -27.94
C GLU A 222 0.52 16.27 -26.75
N LYS A 223 -0.06 15.09 -27.00
CA LYS A 223 -0.63 14.26 -25.93
C LYS A 223 0.41 14.12 -24.84
N PRO A 224 0.06 14.38 -23.57
CA PRO A 224 1.01 14.34 -22.47
C PRO A 224 1.76 13.01 -22.48
N GLU A 225 3.08 13.08 -22.64
CA GLU A 225 3.95 11.91 -22.67
C GLU A 225 3.76 11.11 -21.39
N LYS A 226 3.43 9.81 -21.52
CA LYS A 226 3.18 8.95 -20.38
C LYS A 226 4.49 8.71 -19.63
N MET A 227 4.57 9.18 -18.39
CA MET A 227 5.74 8.92 -17.56
C MET A 227 5.70 7.51 -16.99
N TYR A 228 6.87 6.87 -16.95
CA TYR A 228 7.03 5.52 -16.41
C TYR A 228 8.02 5.54 -15.26
N CYS A 229 7.74 4.76 -14.23
CA CYS A 229 8.65 4.47 -13.14
C CYS A 229 8.93 2.97 -13.06
N THR A 230 10.06 2.62 -12.45
CA THR A 230 10.44 1.23 -12.23
C THR A 230 9.94 0.79 -10.86
N VAL A 231 9.31 -0.38 -10.80
CA VAL A 231 8.83 -0.97 -9.55
C VAL A 231 10.02 -1.36 -8.65
N ASP A 232 10.05 -0.83 -7.44
CA ASP A 232 11.12 -1.00 -6.48
C ASP A 232 10.56 -1.29 -5.08
N PRO A 233 11.12 -2.26 -4.33
CA PRO A 233 10.68 -2.64 -2.98
C PRO A 233 10.65 -1.48 -1.98
N SER A 234 11.51 -0.47 -2.16
CA SER A 234 11.55 0.71 -1.31
C SER A 234 10.24 1.51 -1.28
N THR A 235 9.36 1.30 -2.27
CA THR A 235 8.00 1.86 -2.29
C THR A 235 7.18 1.31 -1.12
N ASP A 236 7.25 0.01 -0.86
CA ASP A 236 6.55 -0.62 0.26
C ASP A 236 7.17 -0.23 1.62
N SER A 237 8.50 -0.05 1.69
CA SER A 237 9.18 0.47 2.89
C SER A 237 8.66 1.85 3.27
N TRP A 238 8.50 2.74 2.29
CA TRP A 238 7.89 4.06 2.52
C TRP A 238 6.48 3.95 3.07
N ALA A 239 5.65 3.15 2.41
CA ALA A 239 4.27 2.94 2.82
C ALA A 239 4.16 2.33 4.23
N LEU A 240 5.06 1.40 4.59
CA LEU A 240 5.16 0.85 5.94
C LEU A 240 5.48 1.94 6.97
N GLY A 241 6.38 2.87 6.67
CA GLY A 241 6.69 4.01 7.54
C GLY A 241 5.49 4.93 7.76
N ILE A 242 4.73 5.23 6.71
CA ILE A 242 3.48 6.02 6.81
C ILE A 242 2.42 5.27 7.62
N LEU A 243 2.29 3.96 7.40
CA LEU A 243 1.37 3.10 8.14
C LEU A 243 1.68 3.10 9.65
N VAL A 244 2.94 2.91 10.04
CA VAL A 244 3.36 2.94 11.45
C VAL A 244 3.05 4.30 12.07
N TYR A 245 3.33 5.39 11.36
CA TYR A 245 3.00 6.73 11.82
C TYR A 245 1.49 6.89 12.03
N ALA A 246 0.67 6.44 11.07
CA ALA A 246 -0.80 6.55 11.14
C ALA A 246 -1.36 5.72 12.31
N MET A 247 -0.86 4.51 12.52
CA MET A 247 -1.26 3.67 13.67
C MET A 247 -0.92 4.31 15.01
N LEU A 248 0.26 4.93 15.16
CA LEU A 248 0.68 5.57 16.42
C LEU A 248 -0.04 6.88 16.73
N THR A 249 -0.63 7.52 15.73
CA THR A 249 -1.06 8.92 15.89
C THR A 249 -2.49 9.19 15.47
N GLY A 250 -3.14 8.26 14.76
CA GLY A 250 -4.44 8.46 14.13
C GLY A 250 -4.44 9.51 13.00
N ASN A 251 -3.26 9.91 12.53
CA ASN A 251 -3.08 10.94 11.50
C ASN A 251 -2.01 10.54 10.50
N HIS A 252 -1.97 11.22 9.36
CA HIS A 252 -0.84 11.12 8.46
C HIS A 252 0.20 12.22 8.75
N PRO A 253 1.50 11.98 8.52
CA PRO A 253 2.54 12.97 8.78
C PRO A 253 2.44 14.19 7.86
N TRP A 254 1.91 14.01 6.67
CA TRP A 254 1.64 15.01 5.62
C TRP A 254 0.51 14.55 4.71
N SER A 255 -0.06 15.44 3.92
CA SER A 255 -1.01 15.07 2.88
C SER A 255 -0.31 14.60 1.60
N GLU A 256 0.84 15.18 1.29
CA GLU A 256 1.63 14.90 0.10
C GLU A 256 3.12 15.16 0.31
N THR A 257 3.96 14.50 -0.49
CA THR A 257 5.42 14.63 -0.50
C THR A 257 5.93 15.67 -1.51
N VAL A 258 5.22 16.77 -1.67
CA VAL A 258 5.62 17.86 -2.57
C VAL A 258 6.41 18.94 -1.84
N SER A 259 7.22 19.69 -2.59
CA SER A 259 8.14 20.68 -2.04
C SER A 259 7.48 21.87 -1.36
N ASP A 260 6.21 22.13 -1.62
CA ASP A 260 5.41 23.20 -1.02
C ASP A 260 4.59 22.73 0.21
N ASN A 261 4.51 21.43 0.46
CA ASN A 261 3.86 20.90 1.66
C ASN A 261 4.67 21.22 2.92
N VAL A 262 4.10 22.05 3.79
CA VAL A 262 4.78 22.56 4.99
C VAL A 262 5.17 21.42 5.95
N ALA A 263 4.29 20.44 6.17
CA ALA A 263 4.58 19.31 7.07
C ALA A 263 5.72 18.43 6.54
N TYR A 264 5.75 18.18 5.22
CA TYR A 264 6.84 17.43 4.60
C TYR A 264 8.16 18.20 4.64
N LYS A 265 8.17 19.53 4.41
CA LYS A 265 9.36 20.38 4.60
C LYS A 265 9.91 20.29 6.02
N ARG A 266 9.04 20.38 7.03
CA ARG A 266 9.42 20.24 8.45
C ARG A 266 10.02 18.87 8.75
N TYR A 267 9.48 17.80 8.17
CA TYR A 267 10.07 16.46 8.26
C TYR A 267 11.49 16.42 7.68
N LEU A 268 11.72 17.00 6.49
CA LEU A 268 13.04 17.05 5.85
C LEU A 268 14.06 17.85 6.70
N GLN A 269 13.64 18.93 7.35
CA GLN A 269 14.47 19.69 8.28
C GLN A 269 14.81 18.86 9.53
N TRP A 270 13.81 18.26 10.19
CA TRP A 270 13.99 17.39 11.35
C TRP A 270 14.94 16.22 11.02
N ARG A 271 14.83 15.65 9.85
CA ARG A 271 15.72 14.59 9.39
C ARG A 271 17.20 15.03 9.29
N LYS A 272 17.46 16.24 8.80
CA LYS A 272 18.82 16.77 8.61
C LYS A 272 19.54 17.04 9.94
N TRP A 273 18.83 17.53 10.94
CA TRP A 273 19.45 18.09 12.15
C TRP A 273 19.54 17.12 13.32
N GLY A 274 18.98 15.94 13.22
CA GLY A 274 19.08 14.93 14.27
C GLY A 274 18.15 15.19 15.47
N ILE A 275 18.27 14.31 16.50
CA ILE A 275 17.45 14.34 17.71
C ILE A 275 17.84 15.47 18.67
N SER A 276 19.06 16.03 18.52
CA SER A 276 19.65 17.01 19.45
C SER A 276 19.41 18.47 19.10
N VAL A 277 18.43 18.76 18.24
CA VAL A 277 18.15 20.16 17.91
C VAL A 277 17.43 20.81 19.09
N SER A 278 18.10 21.75 19.73
CA SER A 278 17.56 22.53 20.84
C SER A 278 16.31 23.32 20.41
N GLU A 279 15.37 23.50 21.33
CA GLU A 279 14.13 24.29 21.20
C GLU A 279 14.32 25.66 20.53
N LYS A 280 15.53 26.22 20.58
CA LYS A 280 15.87 27.54 20.00
C LYS A 280 15.69 27.66 18.48
N ILE A 281 15.74 26.55 17.73
CA ILE A 281 15.58 26.60 16.25
C ILE A 281 14.10 26.64 15.89
N TRP A 282 13.23 26.14 16.76
CA TRP A 282 11.78 26.13 16.54
C TRP A 282 11.05 27.33 17.15
N SER A 283 11.78 28.31 17.73
CA SER A 283 11.20 29.47 18.45
C SER A 283 10.23 30.33 17.61
N HIS A 284 10.23 30.16 16.27
CA HIS A 284 9.33 30.89 15.37
C HIS A 284 8.52 29.98 14.41
N GLN A 285 8.62 28.65 14.56
CA GLN A 285 7.89 27.69 13.73
C GLN A 285 7.35 26.55 14.62
N GLU A 286 6.16 26.03 14.27
CA GLU A 286 5.66 24.84 14.93
C GLU A 286 6.65 23.67 14.77
N PRO A 287 6.91 22.90 15.85
CA PRO A 287 7.83 21.76 15.83
C PRO A 287 7.38 20.68 14.84
N SER A 288 8.31 19.89 14.36
CA SER A 288 7.98 18.73 13.54
C SER A 288 7.10 17.75 14.32
N ARG A 289 6.09 17.20 13.63
CA ARG A 289 5.21 16.15 14.18
C ARG A 289 5.97 14.89 14.63
N PHE A 290 7.24 14.76 14.23
CA PHE A 290 8.13 13.65 14.63
C PHE A 290 8.86 13.89 15.97
N MET A 291 8.74 15.05 16.57
CA MET A 291 9.37 15.37 17.88
C MET A 291 8.79 14.56 19.06
N LYS A 292 7.60 14.00 18.91
CA LYS A 292 6.93 13.19 19.95
C LYS A 292 7.45 11.74 20.03
N PHE A 293 8.33 11.34 19.14
CA PHE A 293 8.85 9.98 19.09
C PHE A 293 10.18 9.86 19.83
N THR A 294 10.39 8.70 20.47
CA THR A 294 11.66 8.33 21.09
C THR A 294 12.79 8.28 20.06
N PRO A 295 14.07 8.28 20.47
CA PRO A 295 15.20 8.09 19.57
C PRO A 295 15.09 6.81 18.73
N LEU A 296 14.54 5.72 19.31
CA LEU A 296 14.33 4.45 18.62
C LEU A 296 13.34 4.60 17.47
N ALA A 297 12.14 5.11 17.72
CA ALA A 297 11.14 5.35 16.69
C ALA A 297 11.57 6.42 15.67
N ALA A 298 12.29 7.45 16.13
CA ALA A 298 12.87 8.44 15.23
C ALA A 298 13.85 7.82 14.24
N SER A 299 14.66 6.85 14.66
CA SER A 299 15.56 6.09 13.79
C SER A 299 14.79 5.22 12.80
N LEU A 300 13.72 4.54 13.25
CA LEU A 300 12.82 3.79 12.38
C LEU A 300 12.25 4.69 11.26
N PHE A 301 11.68 5.85 11.62
CA PHE A 301 11.12 6.76 10.62
C PHE A 301 12.19 7.34 9.68
N ARG A 302 13.41 7.60 10.17
CA ARG A 302 14.52 8.04 9.33
C ARG A 302 14.97 6.97 8.35
N SER A 303 14.90 5.70 8.73
CA SER A 303 15.16 4.57 7.86
C SER A 303 14.07 4.42 6.80
N LEU A 304 12.83 4.12 7.20
CA LEU A 304 11.74 3.79 6.28
C LEU A 304 11.30 4.96 5.41
N LEU A 305 11.30 6.19 5.94
CA LEU A 305 10.88 7.40 5.23
C LEU A 305 12.07 8.18 4.63
N HIS A 306 13.12 7.48 4.21
CA HIS A 306 14.23 8.15 3.53
C HIS A 306 13.77 8.70 2.17
N PRO A 307 14.00 10.02 1.87
CA PRO A 307 13.57 10.62 0.61
C PRO A 307 14.16 9.95 -0.63
N GLN A 308 15.40 9.48 -0.53
CA GLN A 308 16.08 8.76 -1.61
C GLN A 308 15.79 7.25 -1.50
N PRO A 309 15.21 6.60 -2.53
CA PRO A 309 14.84 5.18 -2.49
C PRO A 309 16.00 4.25 -2.12
N LYS A 310 17.19 4.51 -2.67
CA LYS A 310 18.41 3.70 -2.45
C LYS A 310 18.94 3.71 -1.01
N CYS A 311 18.56 4.71 -0.22
CA CYS A 311 18.94 4.86 1.18
C CYS A 311 17.81 4.47 2.14
N ARG A 312 16.70 4.03 1.62
CA ARG A 312 15.51 3.66 2.39
C ARG A 312 15.71 2.27 2.99
N GLY A 313 15.44 2.16 4.30
CA GLY A 313 15.53 0.89 5.01
C GLY A 313 14.57 -0.16 4.47
N ARG A 314 14.89 -1.42 4.69
CA ARG A 314 14.10 -2.55 4.22
C ARG A 314 13.12 -3.00 5.30
N PRO A 315 11.96 -3.58 4.94
CA PRO A 315 10.99 -4.07 5.92
C PRO A 315 11.59 -5.06 6.92
N GLU A 316 12.53 -5.91 6.50
CA GLU A 316 13.20 -6.92 7.34
C GLU A 316 13.97 -6.33 8.52
N GLU A 317 14.38 -5.05 8.45
CA GLU A 317 15.09 -4.34 9.51
C GLU A 317 14.14 -3.94 10.67
N MET A 318 12.82 -4.13 10.52
CA MET A 318 11.83 -3.76 11.55
C MET A 318 12.15 -4.37 12.93
N GLY A 319 12.69 -5.59 12.95
CA GLY A 319 13.06 -6.29 14.19
C GLY A 319 14.01 -5.51 15.10
N GLU A 320 14.87 -4.65 14.53
CA GLU A 320 15.83 -3.82 15.27
C GLU A 320 15.15 -2.70 16.08
N PHE A 321 13.91 -2.38 15.76
CA PHE A 321 13.16 -1.28 16.36
C PHE A 321 12.06 -1.75 17.32
N LEU A 322 11.82 -3.07 17.42
CA LEU A 322 10.79 -3.64 18.30
C LEU A 322 11.26 -3.75 19.76
N GLY A 323 10.30 -3.81 20.70
CA GLY A 323 10.55 -4.08 22.12
C GLY A 323 10.97 -2.87 22.96
N GLY A 324 11.24 -1.72 22.34
CA GLY A 324 11.46 -0.45 23.05
C GLY A 324 10.28 0.51 22.88
N ALA A 325 10.18 1.53 23.74
CA ALA A 325 9.13 2.55 23.62
C ALA A 325 9.33 3.39 22.35
N TRP A 326 8.23 3.64 21.63
CA TRP A 326 8.21 4.47 20.41
C TRP A 326 7.67 5.89 20.67
N LEU A 327 6.73 6.04 21.61
CA LEU A 327 6.21 7.35 22.02
C LEU A 327 6.93 7.84 23.28
N MET A 328 7.22 9.14 23.34
CA MET A 328 7.71 9.75 24.57
C MET A 328 6.57 9.89 25.58
N ASP A 329 6.85 9.61 26.86
CA ASP A 329 5.90 9.84 27.95
C ASP A 329 5.47 11.31 27.97
N GLN A 330 4.18 11.57 27.81
CA GLN A 330 3.62 12.94 27.88
C GLN A 330 3.71 13.57 29.27
N LYS A 331 4.20 12.85 30.30
CA LYS A 331 4.31 13.31 31.71
C LYS A 331 5.64 13.98 32.05
N LYS A 332 6.54 14.19 31.04
CA LYS A 332 7.87 14.78 31.29
C LYS A 332 8.19 16.00 30.40
N VAL A 333 7.16 16.74 29.96
CA VAL A 333 7.33 18.06 29.36
C VAL A 333 6.67 19.11 30.21
#